data_81dca771651fef6c9ad33386ee98dff0
#
_entry.id   81dca771651fef6c9ad33386ee98dff0
#
_cell.length_a   1.000
_cell.length_b   1.000
_cell.length_c   1.000
_cell.angle_alpha   90.00
_cell.angle_beta   90.00
_cell.angle_gamma   90.00
#
_symmetry.space_group_name_H-M   'P 1'
#
loop_
_entity.id
_entity.type
_entity.pdbx_description
1 polymer ?
#
loop_
_entity_poly.entity_id
_entity_poly.type
_entity_poly.pdbx_seq_one_letter_code
_entity_poly.pdbx_strand_id
1 'polypeptide(L)'
;MEKVSDVNVLNNTPLPSPAVLMSQVARSQDQAQLVSESRSAICDSLFVPDSRFLLIVGPCSIHDTDACRSYAEKLAGLAEEVKDKILVVMRVYFEKPRTTVGWKGLIMDPDLDGSDNIPKGLAKAREFLTEILGLGLPTATELLDPITPQYISDLISWSAIGARTSESQTHRQMASGLSMPLGFKNTTAGDVIAAINAIKAASNPQTFLGVSQEGVASAVSTAGNPHCHLILRGGDKGPNFDPDSIKQTRDTLLKHNLAPGIMVDASHANCGKDCTRMPGVFEDIVKQRAKGDRSIIGAMLESHLEAGAQKFPQPLDRLKYGQSITDQCIDWETTERVVKEAADRL
;
A
#
# COMPACT_ATOMS: atom_id res chain seq x y z
N MET A 1 -15.78 -16.76 -42.11
CA MET A 1 -16.50 -16.03 -41.08
C MET A 1 -15.67 -14.83 -40.68
N GLU A 2 -16.27 -13.67 -40.58
CA GLU A 2 -15.60 -12.47 -40.11
C GLU A 2 -15.21 -12.62 -38.62
N LYS A 3 -13.99 -12.22 -38.24
CA LYS A 3 -13.52 -12.32 -36.87
C LYS A 3 -14.21 -11.23 -36.02
N VAL A 4 -15.02 -11.63 -35.04
CA VAL A 4 -15.82 -10.71 -34.20
C VAL A 4 -15.33 -10.63 -32.74
N SER A 5 -14.35 -11.47 -32.35
CA SER A 5 -13.72 -11.46 -31.03
C SER A 5 -12.20 -11.39 -31.19
N ASP A 6 -11.50 -10.90 -30.16
CA ASP A 6 -10.02 -10.74 -30.13
C ASP A 6 -9.44 -9.93 -31.30
N VAL A 7 -10.25 -9.03 -31.90
CA VAL A 7 -9.81 -8.21 -33.06
C VAL A 7 -8.67 -7.27 -32.72
N ASN A 8 -8.59 -6.85 -31.45
CA ASN A 8 -7.55 -5.95 -30.92
C ASN A 8 -6.52 -6.66 -30.02
N VAL A 9 -6.62 -7.98 -29.87
CA VAL A 9 -5.65 -8.78 -29.10
C VAL A 9 -4.53 -9.22 -30.02
N LEU A 10 -3.30 -8.80 -29.69
CA LEU A 10 -2.10 -9.16 -30.45
C LEU A 10 -1.55 -10.52 -30.05
N ASN A 11 -1.53 -10.79 -28.73
CA ASN A 11 -0.97 -12.00 -28.16
C ASN A 11 -1.60 -12.31 -26.79
N ASN A 12 -1.57 -13.58 -26.40
CA ASN A 12 -1.88 -14.07 -25.05
C ASN A 12 -0.72 -14.94 -24.57
N THR A 13 0.01 -14.46 -23.57
CA THR A 13 1.09 -15.21 -22.94
C THR A 13 0.60 -15.77 -21.60
N PRO A 14 0.51 -17.10 -21.41
CA PRO A 14 0.11 -17.70 -20.16
C PRO A 14 1.09 -17.31 -19.04
N LEU A 15 0.54 -16.94 -17.87
CA LEU A 15 1.32 -16.74 -16.65
C LEU A 15 1.57 -18.10 -15.95
N PRO A 16 2.66 -18.27 -15.20
CA PRO A 16 2.76 -19.39 -14.26
C PRO A 16 1.58 -19.30 -13.29
N SER A 17 1.03 -20.43 -12.85
CA SER A 17 -0.03 -20.38 -11.83
C SER A 17 0.52 -19.82 -10.51
N PRO A 18 -0.32 -19.21 -9.67
CA PRO A 18 0.09 -18.74 -8.34
C PRO A 18 0.80 -19.83 -7.53
N ALA A 19 0.26 -21.07 -7.49
CA ALA A 19 0.86 -22.18 -6.78
C ALA A 19 2.27 -22.53 -7.29
N VAL A 20 2.49 -22.49 -8.61
CA VAL A 20 3.82 -22.74 -9.21
C VAL A 20 4.80 -21.65 -8.79
N LEU A 21 4.43 -20.37 -8.92
CA LEU A 21 5.32 -19.28 -8.54
C LEU A 21 5.61 -19.28 -7.03
N MET A 22 4.62 -19.54 -6.19
CA MET A 22 4.80 -19.69 -4.74
C MET A 22 5.73 -20.84 -4.37
N SER A 23 5.76 -21.91 -5.14
CA SER A 23 6.70 -23.02 -4.91
C SER A 23 8.12 -22.68 -5.37
N GLN A 24 8.27 -21.90 -6.44
CA GLN A 24 9.58 -21.47 -6.96
C GLN A 24 10.24 -20.40 -6.07
N VAL A 25 9.45 -19.47 -5.56
CA VAL A 25 9.88 -18.42 -4.63
C VAL A 25 9.09 -18.62 -3.32
N ALA A 26 9.45 -19.66 -2.59
CA ALA A 26 8.78 -20.04 -1.36
C ALA A 26 9.18 -19.13 -0.19
N ARG A 27 8.22 -18.76 0.65
CA ARG A 27 8.52 -18.14 1.95
C ARG A 27 9.00 -19.17 2.97
N SER A 28 9.84 -18.74 3.91
CA SER A 28 10.22 -19.54 5.05
C SER A 28 9.10 -19.59 6.11
N GLN A 29 9.27 -20.48 7.10
CA GLN A 29 8.37 -20.56 8.25
C GLN A 29 8.41 -19.28 9.09
N ASP A 30 9.60 -18.71 9.31
CA ASP A 30 9.80 -17.46 10.07
C ASP A 30 9.14 -16.27 9.37
N GLN A 31 9.23 -16.21 8.04
CA GLN A 31 8.53 -15.17 7.25
C GLN A 31 7.01 -15.32 7.35
N ALA A 32 6.49 -16.55 7.35
CA ALA A 32 5.07 -16.80 7.54
C ALA A 32 4.60 -16.35 8.92
N GLN A 33 5.39 -16.64 9.95
CA GLN A 33 5.13 -16.21 11.32
C GLN A 33 5.15 -14.67 11.42
N LEU A 34 6.19 -14.03 10.90
CA LEU A 34 6.28 -12.57 10.86
C LEU A 34 5.05 -11.91 10.21
N VAL A 35 4.59 -12.41 9.06
CA VAL A 35 3.39 -11.90 8.39
C VAL A 35 2.16 -12.09 9.26
N SER A 36 1.98 -13.25 9.89
CA SER A 36 0.83 -13.53 10.76
C SER A 36 0.81 -12.63 12.00
N GLU A 37 1.93 -12.52 12.70
CA GLU A 37 2.09 -11.66 13.89
C GLU A 37 1.90 -10.19 13.54
N SER A 38 2.46 -9.75 12.41
CA SER A 38 2.31 -8.38 11.94
C SER A 38 0.86 -8.04 11.60
N ARG A 39 0.12 -8.95 10.96
CA ARG A 39 -1.32 -8.75 10.71
C ARG A 39 -2.11 -8.58 12.01
N SER A 40 -1.80 -9.40 13.03
CA SER A 40 -2.43 -9.27 14.35
C SER A 40 -2.08 -7.94 15.00
N ALA A 41 -0.81 -7.55 15.03
CA ALA A 41 -0.35 -6.28 15.59
C ALA A 41 -0.94 -5.06 14.86
N ILE A 42 -1.14 -5.15 13.54
CA ILE A 42 -1.81 -4.11 12.76
C ILE A 42 -3.29 -4.05 13.12
N CYS A 43 -3.98 -5.18 13.27
CA CYS A 43 -5.37 -5.19 13.74
C CYS A 43 -5.50 -4.56 15.13
N ASP A 44 -4.57 -4.83 16.04
CA ASP A 44 -4.55 -4.18 17.35
C ASP A 44 -4.40 -2.65 17.22
N SER A 45 -3.49 -2.19 16.36
CA SER A 45 -3.32 -0.75 16.08
C SER A 45 -4.58 -0.09 15.49
N LEU A 46 -5.38 -0.85 14.73
CA LEU A 46 -6.60 -0.37 14.08
C LEU A 46 -7.81 -0.33 15.02
N PHE A 47 -7.93 -1.30 15.93
CA PHE A 47 -9.18 -1.57 16.63
C PHE A 47 -9.07 -1.57 18.17
N VAL A 48 -7.83 -1.62 18.71
CA VAL A 48 -7.61 -1.59 20.18
C VAL A 48 -7.14 -0.19 20.59
N PRO A 49 -7.84 0.48 21.54
CA PRO A 49 -7.40 1.77 22.08
C PRO A 49 -5.99 1.68 22.70
N ASP A 50 -5.24 2.78 22.63
CA ASP A 50 -3.88 2.92 23.18
C ASP A 50 -2.82 1.95 22.62
N SER A 51 -3.10 1.32 21.49
CA SER A 51 -2.13 0.56 20.73
C SER A 51 -1.05 1.45 20.09
N ARG A 52 0.03 0.81 19.60
CA ARG A 52 1.09 1.49 18.87
C ARG A 52 0.56 2.26 17.66
N PHE A 53 1.23 3.37 17.33
CA PHE A 53 0.94 4.13 16.12
C PHE A 53 1.42 3.35 14.89
N LEU A 54 0.55 3.13 13.89
CA LEU A 54 0.88 2.40 12.68
C LEU A 54 1.54 3.35 11.66
N LEU A 55 2.75 3.06 11.23
CA LEU A 55 3.46 3.83 10.22
C LEU A 55 3.73 2.98 8.98
N ILE A 56 3.10 3.35 7.85
CA ILE A 56 3.37 2.75 6.54
C ILE A 56 4.34 3.66 5.79
N VAL A 57 5.62 3.29 5.68
CA VAL A 57 6.68 4.17 5.16
C VAL A 57 7.57 3.45 4.14
N GLY A 58 7.98 4.15 3.10
CA GLY A 58 8.88 3.64 2.08
C GLY A 58 8.65 4.27 0.71
N PRO A 59 9.34 3.76 -0.33
CA PRO A 59 9.30 4.32 -1.68
C PRO A 59 7.88 4.46 -2.24
N CYS A 60 7.66 5.50 -3.05
CA CYS A 60 6.40 5.64 -3.78
C CYS A 60 6.14 4.40 -4.63
N SER A 61 7.18 3.86 -5.28
CA SER A 61 7.14 2.61 -6.04
C SER A 61 8.49 1.89 -5.96
N ILE A 62 8.46 0.57 -6.01
CA ILE A 62 9.65 -0.27 -6.14
C ILE A 62 10.01 -0.35 -7.63
N HIS A 63 11.01 0.40 -8.07
CA HIS A 63 11.51 0.37 -9.45
C HIS A 63 12.95 -0.14 -9.54
N ASP A 64 13.74 0.13 -8.50
CA ASP A 64 15.11 -0.35 -8.32
C ASP A 64 15.16 -1.17 -7.02
N THR A 65 15.24 -2.49 -7.15
CA THR A 65 15.23 -3.40 -6.00
C THR A 65 16.47 -3.26 -5.14
N ASP A 66 17.63 -2.87 -5.70
CA ASP A 66 18.87 -2.71 -4.94
C ASP A 66 18.85 -1.44 -4.08
N ALA A 67 18.40 -0.34 -4.64
CA ALA A 67 18.18 0.89 -3.88
C ALA A 67 17.12 0.71 -2.79
N CYS A 68 16.03 0.00 -3.11
CA CYS A 68 14.97 -0.27 -2.13
C CYS A 68 15.39 -1.27 -1.04
N ARG A 69 16.33 -2.19 -1.32
CA ARG A 69 16.95 -3.07 -0.32
C ARG A 69 17.82 -2.25 0.64
N SER A 70 18.67 -1.37 0.10
CA SER A 70 19.48 -0.46 0.94
C SER A 70 18.62 0.44 1.82
N TYR A 71 17.47 0.88 1.32
CA TYR A 71 16.47 1.60 2.12
C TYR A 71 15.89 0.71 3.23
N ALA A 72 15.52 -0.52 2.92
CA ALA A 72 14.94 -1.48 3.86
C ALA A 72 15.89 -1.83 5.02
N GLU A 73 17.18 -2.00 4.73
CA GLU A 73 18.21 -2.26 5.76
C GLU A 73 18.26 -1.13 6.79
N LYS A 74 18.22 0.13 6.32
CA LYS A 74 18.15 1.30 7.20
C LYS A 74 16.84 1.35 7.98
N LEU A 75 15.72 1.05 7.31
CA LEU A 75 14.39 1.07 7.92
C LEU A 75 14.23 -0.02 8.99
N ALA A 76 14.86 -1.18 8.84
CA ALA A 76 14.85 -2.25 9.85
C ALA A 76 15.50 -1.79 11.15
N GLY A 77 16.64 -1.09 11.07
CA GLY A 77 17.29 -0.48 12.24
C GLY A 77 16.39 0.55 12.94
N LEU A 78 15.81 1.47 12.17
CA LEU A 78 14.89 2.48 12.71
C LEU A 78 13.64 1.85 13.32
N ALA A 79 13.08 0.82 12.68
CA ALA A 79 11.88 0.12 13.18
C ALA A 79 12.13 -0.51 14.56
N GLU A 80 13.32 -1.09 14.78
CA GLU A 80 13.71 -1.65 16.08
C GLU A 80 13.86 -0.57 17.15
N GLU A 81 14.43 0.60 16.80
CA GLU A 81 14.60 1.72 17.74
C GLU A 81 13.26 2.28 18.24
N VAL A 82 12.22 2.30 17.39
CA VAL A 82 10.93 2.93 17.72
C VAL A 82 9.80 1.93 18.02
N LYS A 83 10.08 0.64 18.09
CA LYS A 83 9.08 -0.45 18.14
C LYS A 83 8.10 -0.39 19.30
N ASP A 84 8.48 0.25 20.41
CA ASP A 84 7.61 0.37 21.60
C ASP A 84 6.46 1.35 21.38
N LYS A 85 6.63 2.31 20.48
CA LYS A 85 5.66 3.38 20.19
C LYS A 85 5.06 3.27 18.80
N ILE A 86 5.85 2.88 17.82
CA ILE A 86 5.48 2.89 16.41
C ILE A 86 5.64 1.47 15.83
N LEU A 87 4.57 0.98 15.22
CA LEU A 87 4.61 -0.23 14.39
C LEU A 87 4.96 0.20 12.96
N VAL A 88 6.20 -0.02 12.57
CA VAL A 88 6.69 0.32 11.22
C VAL A 88 6.39 -0.82 10.25
N VAL A 89 5.81 -0.49 9.10
CA VAL A 89 5.55 -1.41 7.99
C VAL A 89 6.10 -0.80 6.70
N MET A 90 6.91 -1.54 5.95
CA MET A 90 7.54 -1.02 4.74
C MET A 90 6.56 -0.99 3.55
N ARG A 91 6.49 0.14 2.87
CA ARG A 91 5.79 0.26 1.58
C ARG A 91 6.57 -0.49 0.50
N VAL A 92 5.92 -1.44 -0.16
CA VAL A 92 6.43 -2.23 -1.28
C VAL A 92 5.44 -2.18 -2.45
N TYR A 93 5.26 -1.01 -3.03
CA TYR A 93 4.26 -0.76 -4.07
C TYR A 93 4.82 -1.16 -5.44
N PHE A 94 4.31 -2.26 -5.98
CA PHE A 94 4.73 -2.83 -7.27
C PHE A 94 3.85 -2.43 -8.45
N GLU A 95 2.66 -1.91 -8.18
CA GLU A 95 1.67 -1.50 -9.19
C GLU A 95 1.38 -0.01 -9.05
N LYS A 96 1.29 0.68 -10.17
CA LYS A 96 1.03 2.13 -10.19
C LYS A 96 -0.14 2.46 -11.10
N PRO A 97 -1.27 2.97 -10.54
CA PRO A 97 -2.38 3.42 -11.33
C PRO A 97 -1.99 4.66 -12.13
N ARG A 98 -2.24 4.64 -13.44
CA ARG A 98 -1.95 5.76 -14.35
C ARG A 98 -3.25 6.34 -14.88
N THR A 99 -3.34 7.68 -14.89
CA THR A 99 -4.50 8.37 -15.44
C THR A 99 -4.51 8.30 -16.96
N THR A 100 -3.33 8.29 -17.58
CA THR A 100 -3.15 8.20 -19.03
C THR A 100 -2.14 7.11 -19.37
N VAL A 101 -0.92 7.48 -19.73
CA VAL A 101 0.19 6.59 -20.04
C VAL A 101 1.30 6.74 -19.01
N GLY A 102 2.20 5.76 -18.94
CA GLY A 102 3.36 5.77 -18.04
C GLY A 102 3.68 4.39 -17.51
N TRP A 103 4.81 4.25 -16.86
CA TRP A 103 5.24 3.01 -16.24
C TRP A 103 4.22 2.52 -15.20
N LYS A 104 3.75 1.29 -15.35
CA LYS A 104 2.66 0.70 -14.56
C LYS A 104 3.11 -0.03 -13.30
N GLY A 105 4.42 -0.06 -13.04
CA GLY A 105 5.01 -0.70 -11.87
C GLY A 105 5.86 -1.93 -12.20
N LEU A 106 6.60 -2.41 -11.21
CA LEU A 106 7.58 -3.49 -11.35
C LEU A 106 6.96 -4.79 -11.87
N ILE A 107 5.75 -5.14 -11.46
CA ILE A 107 5.10 -6.37 -11.92
C ILE A 107 4.84 -6.32 -13.42
N MET A 108 4.42 -5.17 -13.93
CA MET A 108 4.08 -5.02 -15.35
C MET A 108 5.31 -4.85 -16.25
N ASP A 109 6.29 -4.05 -15.81
CA ASP A 109 7.51 -3.73 -16.58
C ASP A 109 8.72 -3.69 -15.64
N PRO A 110 9.28 -4.89 -15.32
CA PRO A 110 10.35 -5.04 -14.33
C PRO A 110 11.72 -4.51 -14.79
N ASP A 111 11.90 -4.35 -16.09
CA ASP A 111 13.16 -3.93 -16.70
C ASP A 111 13.17 -2.45 -17.11
N LEU A 112 12.04 -1.75 -16.93
CA LEU A 112 11.88 -0.32 -17.25
C LEU A 112 12.11 0.00 -18.74
N ASP A 113 11.90 -0.98 -19.63
CA ASP A 113 12.19 -0.90 -21.07
C ASP A 113 10.93 -1.00 -21.96
N GLY A 114 9.74 -1.15 -21.31
CA GLY A 114 8.47 -1.33 -21.99
C GLY A 114 8.26 -2.73 -22.58
N SER A 115 9.05 -3.72 -22.17
CA SER A 115 8.89 -5.12 -22.60
C SER A 115 7.66 -5.80 -22.02
N ASP A 116 7.08 -5.23 -20.96
CA ASP A 116 5.90 -5.74 -20.25
C ASP A 116 6.04 -7.23 -19.85
N ASN A 117 7.24 -7.63 -19.35
CA ASN A 117 7.51 -9.02 -18.94
C ASN A 117 6.90 -9.35 -17.58
N ILE A 118 5.58 -9.53 -17.56
CA ILE A 118 4.79 -9.78 -16.34
C ILE A 118 5.24 -11.04 -15.57
N PRO A 119 5.53 -12.20 -16.21
CA PRO A 119 6.04 -13.37 -15.47
C PRO A 119 7.33 -13.06 -14.67
N LYS A 120 8.27 -12.33 -15.26
CA LYS A 120 9.50 -11.87 -14.59
C LYS A 120 9.18 -10.89 -13.47
N GLY A 121 8.25 -9.96 -13.71
CA GLY A 121 7.83 -8.97 -12.73
C GLY A 121 7.20 -9.59 -11.49
N LEU A 122 6.35 -10.60 -11.65
CA LEU A 122 5.74 -11.34 -10.53
C LEU A 122 6.80 -12.10 -9.70
N ALA A 123 7.76 -12.76 -10.37
CA ALA A 123 8.85 -13.46 -9.68
C ALA A 123 9.71 -12.46 -8.89
N LYS A 124 10.14 -11.36 -9.53
CA LYS A 124 10.95 -10.31 -8.92
C LYS A 124 10.25 -9.64 -7.72
N ALA A 125 8.93 -9.44 -7.81
CA ALA A 125 8.15 -8.90 -6.71
C ALA A 125 8.13 -9.85 -5.50
N ARG A 126 7.94 -11.17 -5.72
CA ARG A 126 8.00 -12.15 -4.62
C ARG A 126 9.39 -12.27 -4.02
N GLU A 127 10.45 -12.33 -4.86
CA GLU A 127 11.85 -12.36 -4.39
C GLU A 127 12.13 -11.17 -3.49
N PHE A 128 11.80 -9.97 -3.92
CA PHE A 128 11.97 -8.77 -3.13
C PHE A 128 11.18 -8.80 -1.81
N LEU A 129 9.92 -9.27 -1.82
CA LEU A 129 9.12 -9.42 -0.59
C LEU A 129 9.76 -10.39 0.41
N THR A 130 10.30 -11.53 -0.06
CA THR A 130 10.99 -12.48 0.83
C THR A 130 12.25 -11.89 1.42
N GLU A 131 12.99 -11.07 0.66
CA GLU A 131 14.16 -10.34 1.17
C GLU A 131 13.78 -9.36 2.27
N ILE A 132 12.74 -8.54 2.06
CA ILE A 132 12.27 -7.56 3.06
C ILE A 132 11.78 -8.25 4.35
N LEU A 133 11.01 -9.32 4.21
CA LEU A 133 10.59 -10.12 5.38
C LEU A 133 11.79 -10.78 6.08
N GLY A 134 12.85 -11.14 5.34
CA GLY A 134 14.11 -11.63 5.89
C GLY A 134 14.86 -10.63 6.76
N LEU A 135 14.63 -9.32 6.54
CA LEU A 135 15.13 -8.24 7.41
C LEU A 135 14.26 -8.00 8.66
N GLY A 136 13.19 -8.76 8.84
CA GLY A 136 12.24 -8.58 9.94
C GLY A 136 11.21 -7.45 9.72
N LEU A 137 11.12 -6.90 8.52
CA LEU A 137 10.16 -5.83 8.21
C LEU A 137 8.84 -6.40 7.68
N PRO A 138 7.70 -6.08 8.28
CA PRO A 138 6.39 -6.29 7.68
C PRO A 138 6.24 -5.47 6.40
N THR A 139 5.43 -5.95 5.46
CA THR A 139 5.26 -5.36 4.14
C THR A 139 3.86 -4.83 3.91
N ALA A 140 3.76 -3.71 3.20
CA ALA A 140 2.50 -3.07 2.81
C ALA A 140 2.48 -2.74 1.32
N THR A 141 1.37 -3.04 0.62
CA THR A 141 1.25 -2.71 -0.81
C THR A 141 -0.11 -2.09 -1.16
N GLU A 142 -0.20 -1.44 -2.32
CA GLU A 142 -1.47 -1.08 -2.95
C GLU A 142 -1.81 -2.12 -4.00
N LEU A 143 -3.03 -2.64 -3.97
CA LEU A 143 -3.50 -3.65 -4.91
C LEU A 143 -4.33 -2.97 -6.00
N LEU A 144 -3.88 -3.10 -7.23
CA LEU A 144 -4.52 -2.52 -8.40
C LEU A 144 -5.13 -3.60 -9.31
N ASP A 145 -4.34 -4.59 -9.73
CA ASP A 145 -4.85 -5.70 -10.52
C ASP A 145 -5.47 -6.76 -9.59
N PRO A 146 -6.71 -7.22 -9.87
CA PRO A 146 -7.40 -8.17 -8.99
C PRO A 146 -6.80 -9.58 -9.01
N ILE A 147 -5.87 -9.89 -9.91
CA ILE A 147 -5.17 -11.18 -9.99
C ILE A 147 -3.87 -11.16 -9.16
N THR A 148 -3.19 -10.02 -9.09
CA THR A 148 -1.93 -9.86 -8.35
C THR A 148 -1.94 -10.43 -6.93
N PRO A 149 -3.00 -10.27 -6.12
CA PRO A 149 -3.04 -10.84 -4.76
C PRO A 149 -2.80 -12.34 -4.70
N GLN A 150 -3.22 -13.10 -5.71
CA GLN A 150 -3.02 -14.55 -5.72
C GLN A 150 -1.53 -14.94 -5.70
N TYR A 151 -0.67 -14.07 -6.21
CA TYR A 151 0.77 -14.29 -6.32
C TYR A 151 1.57 -13.80 -5.12
N ILE A 152 1.09 -12.79 -4.36
CA ILE A 152 1.92 -12.10 -3.36
C ILE A 152 1.27 -11.97 -1.98
N SER A 153 -0.02 -12.22 -1.82
CA SER A 153 -0.75 -11.91 -0.58
C SER A 153 -0.24 -12.64 0.65
N ASP A 154 0.36 -13.83 0.50
CA ASP A 154 0.97 -14.60 1.57
C ASP A 154 2.23 -13.95 2.18
N LEU A 155 2.77 -12.92 1.51
CA LEU A 155 3.94 -12.13 1.93
C LEU A 155 3.58 -10.69 2.33
N ILE A 156 2.30 -10.32 2.36
CA ILE A 156 1.82 -8.95 2.65
C ILE A 156 1.13 -8.90 4.01
N SER A 157 1.53 -7.94 4.84
CA SER A 157 0.96 -7.71 6.17
C SER A 157 -0.17 -6.70 6.18
N TRP A 158 -0.18 -5.74 5.25
CA TRP A 158 -1.22 -4.72 5.09
C TRP A 158 -1.38 -4.31 3.63
N SER A 159 -2.58 -3.93 3.24
CA SER A 159 -2.79 -3.44 1.86
C SER A 159 -3.71 -2.23 1.80
N ALA A 160 -3.67 -1.53 0.66
CA ALA A 160 -4.55 -0.42 0.35
C ALA A 160 -5.27 -0.61 -0.98
N ILE A 161 -6.46 -0.01 -1.09
CA ILE A 161 -7.13 0.29 -2.36
C ILE A 161 -7.01 1.79 -2.61
N GLY A 162 -6.51 2.15 -3.79
CA GLY A 162 -6.22 3.52 -4.17
C GLY A 162 -7.45 4.39 -4.38
N ALA A 163 -7.25 5.71 -4.38
CA ALA A 163 -8.32 6.70 -4.54
C ALA A 163 -9.10 6.58 -5.86
N ARG A 164 -8.47 6.05 -6.92
CA ARG A 164 -9.12 5.86 -8.23
C ARG A 164 -9.94 4.59 -8.33
N THR A 165 -9.76 3.65 -7.39
CA THR A 165 -10.36 2.32 -7.42
C THR A 165 -11.27 2.03 -6.23
N SER A 166 -11.39 2.93 -5.25
CA SER A 166 -12.30 2.78 -4.10
C SER A 166 -13.78 2.69 -4.49
N GLU A 167 -14.18 3.21 -5.64
CA GLU A 167 -15.55 3.09 -6.17
C GLU A 167 -15.76 1.83 -7.02
N SER A 168 -14.68 1.12 -7.39
CA SER A 168 -14.74 -0.06 -8.24
C SER A 168 -15.33 -1.25 -7.51
N GLN A 169 -16.39 -1.84 -8.06
CA GLN A 169 -16.99 -3.07 -7.55
C GLN A 169 -15.97 -4.22 -7.50
N THR A 170 -15.16 -4.40 -8.55
CA THR A 170 -14.14 -5.45 -8.64
C THR A 170 -13.15 -5.37 -7.50
N HIS A 171 -12.68 -4.16 -7.16
CA HIS A 171 -11.72 -3.96 -6.07
C HIS A 171 -12.36 -4.20 -4.69
N ARG A 172 -13.62 -3.81 -4.50
CA ARG A 172 -14.38 -4.10 -3.26
C ARG A 172 -14.60 -5.59 -3.07
N GLN A 173 -14.90 -6.31 -4.15
CA GLN A 173 -15.05 -7.78 -4.16
C GLN A 173 -13.71 -8.46 -3.86
N MET A 174 -12.62 -8.08 -4.54
CA MET A 174 -11.28 -8.56 -4.25
C MET A 174 -10.93 -8.35 -2.77
N ALA A 175 -11.14 -7.16 -2.24
CA ALA A 175 -10.84 -6.80 -0.85
C ALA A 175 -11.56 -7.69 0.16
N SER A 176 -12.78 -8.18 -0.14
CA SER A 176 -13.56 -9.06 0.73
C SER A 176 -12.90 -10.42 0.98
N GLY A 177 -11.99 -10.84 0.12
CA GLY A 177 -11.29 -12.12 0.20
C GLY A 177 -9.86 -12.02 0.73
N LEU A 178 -9.35 -10.81 0.96
CA LEU A 178 -7.97 -10.63 1.43
C LEU A 178 -7.82 -10.98 2.91
N SER A 179 -6.69 -11.61 3.24
CA SER A 179 -6.40 -12.09 4.59
C SER A 179 -5.70 -11.07 5.48
N MET A 180 -5.30 -9.91 4.94
CA MET A 180 -4.65 -8.82 5.67
C MET A 180 -5.62 -7.67 5.94
N PRO A 181 -5.37 -6.83 6.95
CA PRO A 181 -6.02 -5.54 7.11
C PRO A 181 -5.86 -4.68 5.86
N LEU A 182 -6.92 -3.95 5.49
CA LEU A 182 -6.98 -3.19 4.25
C LEU A 182 -7.56 -1.80 4.44
N GLY A 183 -6.84 -0.78 3.95
CA GLY A 183 -7.29 0.61 3.93
C GLY A 183 -7.88 1.03 2.59
N PHE A 184 -9.07 1.65 2.61
CA PHE A 184 -9.65 2.32 1.44
C PHE A 184 -9.35 3.81 1.49
N LYS A 185 -8.67 4.34 0.47
CA LYS A 185 -8.45 5.79 0.33
C LYS A 185 -9.74 6.50 -0.07
N ASN A 186 -9.98 7.70 0.47
CA ASN A 186 -11.01 8.58 -0.08
C ASN A 186 -10.70 8.88 -1.55
N THR A 187 -11.71 9.25 -2.34
CA THR A 187 -11.55 9.52 -3.78
C THR A 187 -10.60 10.69 -4.05
N THR A 188 -10.18 10.85 -5.30
CA THR A 188 -9.36 12.00 -5.72
C THR A 188 -10.06 13.33 -5.51
N ALA A 189 -11.39 13.37 -5.59
CA ALA A 189 -12.20 14.54 -5.26
C ALA A 189 -12.29 14.85 -3.76
N GLY A 190 -11.83 13.92 -2.89
CA GLY A 190 -11.88 14.07 -1.43
C GLY A 190 -13.10 13.41 -0.77
N ASP A 191 -13.95 12.70 -1.52
CA ASP A 191 -15.14 12.06 -0.97
C ASP A 191 -14.80 10.84 -0.11
N VAL A 192 -15.18 10.91 1.18
CA VAL A 192 -15.00 9.83 2.15
C VAL A 192 -16.14 8.79 2.09
N ILE A 193 -17.31 9.14 1.57
CA ILE A 193 -18.48 8.23 1.50
C ILE A 193 -18.18 7.06 0.57
N ALA A 194 -17.45 7.31 -0.52
CA ALA A 194 -17.03 6.22 -1.42
C ALA A 194 -16.18 5.16 -0.69
N ALA A 195 -15.23 5.59 0.16
CA ALA A 195 -14.41 4.69 0.97
C ALA A 195 -15.24 3.97 2.05
N ILE A 196 -16.18 4.67 2.70
CA ILE A 196 -17.12 4.08 3.67
C ILE A 196 -17.96 2.98 3.02
N ASN A 197 -18.51 3.25 1.84
CA ASN A 197 -19.28 2.25 1.08
C ASN A 197 -18.39 1.07 0.65
N ALA A 198 -17.13 1.32 0.31
CA ALA A 198 -16.17 0.28 -0.01
C ALA A 198 -15.86 -0.62 1.20
N ILE A 199 -15.64 -0.04 2.38
CA ILE A 199 -15.45 -0.78 3.63
C ILE A 199 -16.67 -1.68 3.90
N LYS A 200 -17.89 -1.14 3.82
CA LYS A 200 -19.12 -1.92 4.02
C LYS A 200 -19.22 -3.08 3.01
N ALA A 201 -18.97 -2.82 1.73
CA ALA A 201 -19.04 -3.85 0.70
C ALA A 201 -18.01 -4.95 0.94
N ALA A 202 -16.75 -4.58 1.23
CA ALA A 202 -15.67 -5.52 1.45
C ALA A 202 -15.79 -6.31 2.76
N SER A 203 -16.49 -5.78 3.76
CA SER A 203 -16.71 -6.47 5.04
C SER A 203 -17.84 -7.51 4.98
N ASN A 204 -18.53 -7.63 3.86
CA ASN A 204 -19.62 -8.60 3.67
C ASN A 204 -19.20 -9.72 2.72
N PRO A 205 -19.85 -10.91 2.81
CA PRO A 205 -19.63 -12.00 1.87
C PRO A 205 -19.88 -11.58 0.43
N GLN A 206 -19.03 -12.04 -0.49
CA GLN A 206 -19.09 -11.75 -1.93
C GLN A 206 -18.92 -13.04 -2.75
N THR A 207 -19.44 -13.05 -3.97
CA THR A 207 -19.10 -14.07 -4.98
C THR A 207 -18.84 -13.35 -6.31
N PHE A 208 -17.67 -13.62 -6.92
CA PHE A 208 -17.22 -12.92 -8.11
C PHE A 208 -16.32 -13.79 -8.99
N LEU A 209 -16.05 -13.32 -10.22
CA LEU A 209 -15.11 -13.96 -11.13
C LEU A 209 -13.68 -13.65 -10.70
N GLY A 210 -12.89 -14.69 -10.46
CA GLY A 210 -11.50 -14.57 -10.07
C GLY A 210 -10.65 -15.72 -10.63
N VAL A 211 -9.46 -15.87 -10.09
CA VAL A 211 -8.49 -16.92 -10.46
C VAL A 211 -8.13 -17.71 -9.22
N SER A 212 -8.13 -19.05 -9.33
CA SER A 212 -7.70 -19.94 -8.25
C SER A 212 -6.16 -19.99 -8.14
N GLN A 213 -5.66 -20.68 -7.10
CA GLN A 213 -4.22 -20.90 -6.92
C GLN A 213 -3.59 -21.73 -8.05
N GLU A 214 -4.39 -22.55 -8.73
CA GLU A 214 -3.98 -23.33 -9.92
C GLU A 214 -3.97 -22.49 -11.20
N GLY A 215 -4.33 -21.20 -11.14
CA GLY A 215 -4.36 -20.30 -12.30
C GLY A 215 -5.62 -20.46 -13.16
N VAL A 216 -6.68 -21.08 -12.63
CA VAL A 216 -7.93 -21.34 -13.37
C VAL A 216 -8.96 -20.28 -13.04
N ALA A 217 -9.64 -19.76 -14.08
CA ALA A 217 -10.78 -18.84 -13.91
C ALA A 217 -11.88 -19.54 -13.07
N SER A 218 -12.31 -18.89 -12.00
CA SER A 218 -13.14 -19.51 -10.97
C SER A 218 -14.20 -18.53 -10.44
N ALA A 219 -15.32 -19.07 -9.97
CA ALA A 219 -16.23 -18.33 -9.10
C ALA A 219 -15.64 -18.35 -7.67
N VAL A 220 -15.20 -17.20 -7.18
CA VAL A 220 -14.60 -17.05 -5.86
C VAL A 220 -15.66 -16.57 -4.89
N SER A 221 -15.90 -17.33 -3.81
CA SER A 221 -16.79 -16.93 -2.72
C SER A 221 -15.98 -16.58 -1.48
N THR A 222 -16.26 -15.43 -0.86
CA THR A 222 -15.53 -14.88 0.27
C THR A 222 -16.45 -14.68 1.48
N ALA A 223 -15.87 -14.65 2.68
CA ALA A 223 -16.60 -14.40 3.93
C ALA A 223 -16.74 -12.89 4.26
N GLY A 224 -16.05 -12.03 3.53
CA GLY A 224 -15.86 -10.64 3.89
C GLY A 224 -14.60 -10.41 4.72
N ASN A 225 -13.99 -9.21 4.59
CA ASN A 225 -12.81 -8.79 5.35
C ASN A 225 -13.23 -7.82 6.45
N PRO A 226 -13.28 -8.21 7.73
CA PRO A 226 -13.72 -7.36 8.84
C PRO A 226 -12.69 -6.27 9.21
N HIS A 227 -11.47 -6.34 8.68
CA HIS A 227 -10.36 -5.44 9.05
C HIS A 227 -10.14 -4.32 8.02
N CYS A 228 -11.23 -3.88 7.37
CA CYS A 228 -11.20 -2.75 6.47
C CYS A 228 -11.33 -1.42 7.23
N HIS A 229 -10.56 -0.40 6.83
CA HIS A 229 -10.56 0.93 7.45
C HIS A 229 -10.39 2.04 6.43
N LEU A 230 -10.50 3.30 6.87
CA LEU A 230 -10.45 4.48 6.01
C LEU A 230 -9.07 5.13 6.01
N ILE A 231 -8.63 5.61 4.83
CA ILE A 231 -7.41 6.39 4.66
C ILE A 231 -7.78 7.76 4.09
N LEU A 232 -7.37 8.84 4.79
CA LEU A 232 -7.45 10.21 4.29
C LEU A 232 -6.18 10.56 3.53
N ARG A 233 -6.33 11.00 2.28
CA ARG A 233 -5.19 11.35 1.37
C ARG A 233 -5.29 12.76 0.78
N GLY A 234 -6.22 13.58 1.30
CA GLY A 234 -6.60 14.86 0.69
C GLY A 234 -7.45 14.67 -0.56
N GLY A 235 -7.77 15.74 -1.25
CA GLY A 235 -8.55 15.75 -2.48
C GLY A 235 -8.39 17.03 -3.27
N ASP A 236 -9.17 17.19 -4.34
CA ASP A 236 -9.13 18.37 -5.22
C ASP A 236 -9.44 19.69 -4.49
N LYS A 237 -10.16 19.60 -3.36
CA LYS A 237 -10.49 20.75 -2.50
C LYS A 237 -9.37 21.10 -1.51
N GLY A 238 -8.32 20.31 -1.44
CA GLY A 238 -7.19 20.48 -0.53
C GLY A 238 -6.95 19.33 0.44
N PRO A 239 -6.10 19.57 1.45
CA PRO A 239 -5.81 18.62 2.52
C PRO A 239 -7.04 18.25 3.34
N ASN A 240 -7.00 17.08 4.02
CA ASN A 240 -8.06 16.63 4.93
C ASN A 240 -7.49 15.92 6.20
N PHE A 241 -6.33 16.38 6.67
CA PHE A 241 -5.67 15.89 7.87
C PHE A 241 -5.84 16.79 9.11
N ASP A 242 -6.46 17.95 8.93
CA ASP A 242 -6.71 18.89 10.03
C ASP A 242 -7.74 18.33 11.04
N PRO A 243 -7.77 18.86 12.30
CA PRO A 243 -8.63 18.34 13.37
C PRO A 243 -10.12 18.32 13.00
N ASP A 244 -10.61 19.28 12.24
CA ASP A 244 -12.02 19.36 11.85
C ASP A 244 -12.36 18.28 10.82
N SER A 245 -11.50 18.07 9.82
CA SER A 245 -11.62 17.00 8.82
C SER A 245 -11.58 15.62 9.48
N ILE A 246 -10.66 15.39 10.42
CA ILE A 246 -10.57 14.14 11.19
C ILE A 246 -11.85 13.91 11.99
N LYS A 247 -12.30 14.93 12.74
CA LYS A 247 -13.53 14.86 13.53
C LYS A 247 -14.75 14.55 12.65
N GLN A 248 -14.92 15.26 11.54
CA GLN A 248 -16.04 15.04 10.62
C GLN A 248 -16.01 13.61 10.04
N THR A 249 -14.83 13.12 9.68
CA THR A 249 -14.65 11.76 9.14
C THR A 249 -14.99 10.71 10.20
N ARG A 250 -14.49 10.87 11.42
CA ARG A 250 -14.81 10.00 12.57
C ARG A 250 -16.32 9.96 12.84
N ASP A 251 -16.95 11.13 12.93
CA ASP A 251 -18.39 11.22 13.19
C ASP A 251 -19.21 10.58 12.06
N THR A 252 -18.72 10.65 10.82
CA THR A 252 -19.32 9.98 9.66
C THR A 252 -19.16 8.46 9.74
N LEU A 253 -17.97 7.95 10.09
CA LEU A 253 -17.76 6.51 10.31
C LEU A 253 -18.73 5.95 11.36
N LEU A 254 -18.85 6.64 12.50
CA LEU A 254 -19.76 6.24 13.59
C LEU A 254 -21.24 6.23 13.16
N LYS A 255 -21.69 7.23 12.38
CA LYS A 255 -23.05 7.25 11.80
C LYS A 255 -23.32 6.05 10.88
N HIS A 256 -22.27 5.50 10.28
CA HIS A 256 -22.36 4.33 9.42
C HIS A 256 -22.11 3.01 10.16
N ASN A 257 -22.00 3.01 11.50
CA ASN A 257 -21.70 1.86 12.36
C ASN A 257 -20.35 1.20 12.02
N LEU A 258 -19.35 2.01 11.69
CA LEU A 258 -17.98 1.57 11.42
C LEU A 258 -17.06 2.00 12.57
N ALA A 259 -15.96 1.27 12.76
CA ALA A 259 -14.91 1.66 13.70
C ALA A 259 -14.33 3.03 13.30
N PRO A 260 -14.06 3.93 14.27
CA PRO A 260 -13.65 5.30 14.00
C PRO A 260 -12.17 5.44 13.61
N GLY A 261 -11.45 4.34 13.42
CA GLY A 261 -10.02 4.33 13.08
C GLY A 261 -9.74 4.93 11.71
N ILE A 262 -8.90 5.94 11.67
CA ILE A 262 -8.52 6.70 10.47
C ILE A 262 -7.00 6.65 10.31
N MET A 263 -6.53 6.16 9.17
CA MET A 263 -5.16 6.35 8.74
C MET A 263 -5.06 7.63 7.93
N VAL A 264 -3.96 8.37 8.07
CA VAL A 264 -3.74 9.61 7.31
C VAL A 264 -2.50 9.46 6.43
N ASP A 265 -2.70 9.58 5.14
CA ASP A 265 -1.62 9.64 4.15
C ASP A 265 -1.05 11.07 4.13
N ALA A 266 0.16 11.26 4.65
CA ALA A 266 0.84 12.55 4.69
C ALA A 266 1.38 13.01 3.32
N SER A 267 1.36 12.11 2.33
CA SER A 267 1.74 12.37 0.94
C SER A 267 0.56 12.88 0.11
N HIS A 268 0.66 12.81 -1.21
CA HIS A 268 -0.41 13.10 -2.16
C HIS A 268 -1.01 14.51 -2.01
N ALA A 269 -2.36 14.64 -1.95
CA ALA A 269 -3.01 15.94 -1.85
C ALA A 269 -2.89 16.57 -0.45
N ASN A 270 -2.61 15.79 0.59
CA ASN A 270 -2.37 16.32 1.93
C ASN A 270 -1.09 17.17 2.01
N CYS A 271 -0.04 16.84 1.24
CA CYS A 271 1.15 17.68 1.10
C CYS A 271 1.16 18.52 -0.21
N GLY A 272 0.09 18.47 -1.00
CA GLY A 272 0.02 19.13 -2.31
C GLY A 272 0.99 18.54 -3.35
N LYS A 273 1.38 17.25 -3.19
CA LYS A 273 2.39 16.53 -3.99
C LYS A 273 3.80 17.14 -3.93
N ASP A 274 4.08 17.89 -2.89
CA ASP A 274 5.39 18.47 -2.61
C ASP A 274 5.99 17.79 -1.39
N CYS A 275 7.04 16.99 -1.60
CA CYS A 275 7.65 16.21 -0.52
C CYS A 275 8.23 17.08 0.60
N THR A 276 8.61 18.34 0.32
CA THR A 276 9.14 19.25 1.34
C THR A 276 8.09 19.62 2.41
N ARG A 277 6.81 19.48 2.10
CA ARG A 277 5.69 19.72 3.03
C ARG A 277 5.28 18.49 3.83
N MET A 278 5.69 17.30 3.38
CA MET A 278 5.30 16.02 3.99
C MET A 278 5.71 15.89 5.46
N PRO A 279 6.94 16.32 5.88
CA PRO A 279 7.34 16.30 7.29
C PRO A 279 6.39 17.09 8.20
N GLY A 280 6.00 18.30 7.80
CA GLY A 280 5.08 19.14 8.59
C GLY A 280 3.68 18.51 8.70
N VAL A 281 3.17 17.88 7.63
CA VAL A 281 1.90 17.15 7.67
C VAL A 281 1.99 15.97 8.64
N PHE A 282 3.08 15.19 8.58
CA PHE A 282 3.30 14.05 9.47
C PHE A 282 3.40 14.49 10.95
N GLU A 283 4.16 15.54 11.23
CA GLU A 283 4.27 16.11 12.58
C GLU A 283 2.91 16.57 13.13
N ASP A 284 2.06 17.18 12.32
CA ASP A 284 0.73 17.59 12.73
C ASP A 284 -0.17 16.39 13.05
N ILE A 285 -0.12 15.32 12.26
CA ILE A 285 -0.84 14.06 12.51
C ILE A 285 -0.42 13.47 13.86
N VAL A 286 0.89 13.32 14.07
CA VAL A 286 1.45 12.81 15.34
C VAL A 286 1.05 13.69 16.52
N LYS A 287 1.10 15.00 16.38
CA LYS A 287 0.70 15.96 17.41
C LYS A 287 -0.77 15.85 17.79
N GLN A 288 -1.67 15.61 16.85
CA GLN A 288 -3.08 15.36 17.11
C GLN A 288 -3.26 14.05 17.90
N ARG A 289 -2.58 12.96 17.50
CA ARG A 289 -2.58 11.67 18.21
C ARG A 289 -2.04 11.82 19.64
N ALA A 290 -0.91 12.49 19.82
CA ALA A 290 -0.31 12.75 21.14
C ALA A 290 -1.18 13.60 22.06
N LYS A 291 -2.03 14.49 21.49
CA LYS A 291 -3.02 15.27 22.25
C LYS A 291 -4.27 14.47 22.62
N GLY A 292 -4.34 13.20 22.27
CA GLY A 292 -5.41 12.28 22.69
C GLY A 292 -6.45 11.95 21.62
N ASP A 293 -6.29 12.37 20.36
CA ASP A 293 -7.21 11.93 19.30
C ASP A 293 -6.90 10.47 18.90
N ARG A 294 -7.59 9.54 19.54
CA ARG A 294 -7.42 8.09 19.35
C ARG A 294 -8.03 7.58 18.04
N SER A 295 -8.78 8.40 17.32
CA SER A 295 -9.28 8.04 15.99
C SER A 295 -8.16 8.01 14.93
N ILE A 296 -7.07 8.76 15.14
CA ILE A 296 -5.88 8.68 14.26
C ILE A 296 -5.07 7.45 14.66
N ILE A 297 -5.17 6.38 13.87
CA ILE A 297 -4.51 5.09 14.14
C ILE A 297 -3.10 5.02 13.59
N GLY A 298 -2.77 5.84 12.58
CA GLY A 298 -1.48 5.81 11.93
C GLY A 298 -1.35 6.78 10.78
N ALA A 299 -0.18 6.75 10.14
CA ALA A 299 0.11 7.57 8.98
C ALA A 299 0.84 6.78 7.87
N MET A 300 0.80 7.36 6.64
CA MET A 300 1.59 6.89 5.51
C MET A 300 2.56 7.99 5.09
N LEU A 301 3.80 7.59 4.73
CA LEU A 301 4.87 8.46 4.23
C LEU A 301 5.50 7.88 2.97
N GLU A 302 5.64 8.69 1.93
CA GLU A 302 6.47 8.36 0.76
C GLU A 302 7.90 8.82 1.01
N SER A 303 8.82 7.87 1.13
CA SER A 303 10.20 8.06 1.52
C SER A 303 11.13 7.18 0.70
N HIS A 304 12.32 7.68 0.35
CA HIS A 304 13.35 6.92 -0.33
C HIS A 304 14.75 7.33 0.20
N LEU A 305 15.83 6.82 -0.39
CA LEU A 305 17.19 7.24 -0.03
C LEU A 305 17.43 8.71 -0.34
N GLU A 306 16.94 9.18 -1.51
CA GLU A 306 17.10 10.55 -2.00
C GLU A 306 15.75 11.25 -2.12
N ALA A 307 15.73 12.55 -1.83
CA ALA A 307 14.52 13.36 -1.91
C ALA A 307 14.05 13.62 -3.34
N GLY A 308 12.75 13.88 -3.47
CA GLY A 308 12.11 14.28 -4.72
C GLY A 308 11.76 13.12 -5.65
N ALA A 309 11.69 13.43 -6.93
CA ALA A 309 11.46 12.47 -8.01
C ALA A 309 12.25 12.88 -9.25
N GLN A 310 12.61 11.91 -10.05
CA GLN A 310 13.29 12.08 -11.32
C GLN A 310 12.34 11.78 -12.49
N LYS A 311 12.65 12.36 -13.65
CA LYS A 311 11.84 12.15 -14.84
C LYS A 311 12.01 10.71 -15.35
N PHE A 312 10.90 10.10 -15.75
CA PHE A 312 10.87 8.81 -16.45
C PHE A 312 9.77 8.85 -17.54
N PRO A 313 9.99 8.27 -18.76
CA PRO A 313 11.17 7.51 -19.16
C PRO A 313 12.41 8.36 -19.48
N GLN A 314 13.58 7.78 -19.24
CA GLN A 314 14.89 8.27 -19.63
C GLN A 314 15.86 7.08 -19.73
N PRO A 315 17.08 7.21 -20.34
CA PRO A 315 18.07 6.15 -20.34
C PRO A 315 18.36 5.62 -18.94
N LEU A 316 18.43 4.29 -18.78
CA LEU A 316 18.57 3.66 -17.46
C LEU A 316 19.87 4.05 -16.74
N ASP A 317 20.95 4.27 -17.50
CA ASP A 317 22.26 4.73 -17.02
C ASP A 317 22.25 6.17 -16.48
N ARG A 318 21.18 6.92 -16.70
CA ARG A 318 20.95 8.28 -16.15
C ARG A 318 20.04 8.31 -14.95
N LEU A 319 19.45 7.17 -14.60
CA LEU A 319 18.63 7.08 -13.40
C LEU A 319 19.52 7.29 -12.15
N LYS A 320 19.07 8.17 -11.28
CA LYS A 320 19.73 8.39 -9.98
C LYS A 320 19.32 7.29 -9.02
N TYR A 321 20.31 6.64 -8.44
CA TYR A 321 20.13 5.62 -7.43
C TYR A 321 19.35 6.19 -6.22
N GLY A 322 18.34 5.45 -5.76
CA GLY A 322 17.58 5.82 -4.57
C GLY A 322 16.63 7.00 -4.72
N GLN A 323 16.40 7.51 -5.95
CA GLN A 323 15.43 8.59 -6.19
C GLN A 323 14.20 8.07 -6.95
N SER A 324 13.00 8.43 -6.51
CA SER A 324 11.73 7.98 -7.08
C SER A 324 11.60 8.33 -8.58
N ILE A 325 11.01 7.44 -9.37
CA ILE A 325 10.59 7.69 -10.77
C ILE A 325 9.07 7.95 -10.89
N THR A 326 8.37 8.02 -9.77
CA THR A 326 6.93 8.26 -9.69
C THR A 326 6.65 9.54 -8.87
N ASP A 327 5.91 9.50 -7.77
CA ASP A 327 5.68 10.69 -6.96
C ASP A 327 6.90 11.00 -6.08
N GLN A 328 7.03 12.26 -5.66
CA GLN A 328 8.14 12.73 -4.83
C GLN A 328 8.15 12.04 -3.46
N CYS A 329 9.33 11.67 -3.01
CA CYS A 329 9.60 11.11 -1.69
C CYS A 329 10.43 12.09 -0.85
N ILE A 330 10.32 12.02 0.48
CA ILE A 330 11.33 12.59 1.38
C ILE A 330 12.57 11.69 1.38
N ASP A 331 13.75 12.24 1.72
CA ASP A 331 14.97 11.47 1.84
C ASP A 331 15.05 10.66 3.14
N TRP A 332 16.09 9.84 3.24
CA TRP A 332 16.31 9.00 4.40
C TRP A 332 16.55 9.83 5.69
N GLU A 333 17.40 10.85 5.65
CA GLU A 333 17.75 11.67 6.82
C GLU A 333 16.51 12.35 7.41
N THR A 334 15.67 12.90 6.55
CA THR A 334 14.39 13.49 6.95
C THR A 334 13.46 12.43 7.55
N THR A 335 13.39 11.25 6.94
CA THR A 335 12.55 10.14 7.43
C THR A 335 12.98 9.70 8.82
N GLU A 336 14.26 9.42 9.01
CA GLU A 336 14.80 8.99 10.31
C GLU A 336 14.49 10.03 11.39
N ARG A 337 14.75 11.30 11.12
CA ARG A 337 14.50 12.41 12.05
C ARG A 337 13.02 12.48 12.45
N VAL A 338 12.10 12.55 11.48
CA VAL A 338 10.66 12.75 11.81
C VAL A 338 10.05 11.53 12.49
N VAL A 339 10.52 10.31 12.21
CA VAL A 339 10.05 9.09 12.86
C VAL A 339 10.54 9.01 14.32
N LYS A 340 11.81 9.35 14.59
CA LYS A 340 12.36 9.42 15.96
C LYS A 340 11.63 10.49 16.78
N GLU A 341 11.48 11.70 16.25
CA GLU A 341 10.71 12.78 16.89
C GLU A 341 9.24 12.38 17.16
N ALA A 342 8.62 11.59 16.27
CA ALA A 342 7.27 11.06 16.47
C ALA A 342 7.22 10.06 17.63
N ALA A 343 8.19 9.14 17.71
CA ALA A 343 8.28 8.17 18.81
C ALA A 343 8.44 8.84 20.17
N ASP A 344 9.24 9.91 20.24
CA ASP A 344 9.44 10.70 21.48
C ASP A 344 8.14 11.40 21.95
N ARG A 345 7.25 11.72 21.02
CA ARG A 345 5.99 12.43 21.34
C ARG A 345 4.82 11.52 21.67
N LEU A 346 4.83 10.25 21.19
CA LEU A 346 3.79 9.25 21.37
C LEU A 346 3.95 8.45 22.67
#